data_0458a125d28da2451c8726993992633d
#
_entry.id   0458a125d28da2451c8726993992633d
#
_cell.length_a   1.000
_cell.length_b   1.000
_cell.length_c   1.000
_cell.angle_alpha   90.00
_cell.angle_beta   90.00
_cell.angle_gamma   90.00
#
_symmetry.space_group_name_H-M   'P 1'
#
loop_
_entity.id
_entity.type
_entity.pdbx_description
1 polymer ?
#
loop_
_entity_poly.entity_id
_entity_poly.type
_entity_poly.pdbx_seq_one_letter_code
_entity_poly.pdbx_strand_id
1 'polypeptide(L)'
;WNNKGAALAADAIMTDLVKMHDSYKDEAYEVRTDHIGDLDKMLYPKALTPEDEVYYDKTTTFAYVGEVESNFDPKITTVNQVKEGSLVMYRDSFGNTLLPFFADAYANAYFSRGVPYQLSDVDTQNADTVVVERAERFLPEMAKNPPVLEGSLTLLDKEEDEVAADGAENLTMRRQGLFFQITGKIDPQYLDWDSKIYLRINGQMVYEAFPRSEEGSDTAFTLYLSTDKLSGAGDRVEILTDRGETLEKIYDNEITEEITQ
;
A
#
# COMPACT_ATOMS: atom_id res chain seq x y z
N TRP A 1 -6.31 -0.25 -20.99
CA TRP A 1 -5.99 0.94 -21.78
C TRP A 1 -4.73 0.71 -22.63
N ASN A 2 -4.60 1.45 -23.70
CA ASN A 2 -3.42 1.43 -24.54
C ASN A 2 -2.39 2.51 -24.10
N ASN A 3 -1.24 2.56 -24.76
CA ASN A 3 -0.18 3.53 -24.45
C ASN A 3 -0.64 4.98 -24.55
N LYS A 4 -1.60 5.30 -25.41
CA LYS A 4 -2.15 6.66 -25.49
C LYS A 4 -2.92 7.05 -24.23
N GLY A 5 -3.76 6.14 -23.72
CA GLY A 5 -4.45 6.33 -22.45
C GLY A 5 -3.47 6.44 -21.27
N ALA A 6 -2.43 5.61 -21.26
CA ALA A 6 -1.39 5.65 -20.23
C ALA A 6 -0.59 6.97 -20.28
N ALA A 7 -0.23 7.45 -21.46
CA ALA A 7 0.46 8.73 -21.60
C ALA A 7 -0.38 9.92 -21.09
N LEU A 8 -1.69 9.93 -21.39
CA LEU A 8 -2.60 10.96 -20.89
C LEU A 8 -2.74 10.90 -19.36
N ALA A 9 -2.84 9.70 -18.78
CA ALA A 9 -2.93 9.52 -17.34
C ALA A 9 -1.62 9.94 -16.64
N ALA A 10 -0.47 9.55 -17.19
CA ALA A 10 0.84 9.94 -16.65
C ALA A 10 1.02 11.48 -16.70
N ASP A 11 0.67 12.11 -17.81
CA ASP A 11 0.74 13.57 -17.97
C ASP A 11 -0.15 14.29 -16.93
N ALA A 12 -1.37 13.82 -16.71
CA ALA A 12 -2.29 14.38 -15.73
C ALA A 12 -1.74 14.22 -14.30
N ILE A 13 -1.30 13.02 -13.93
CA ILE A 13 -0.76 12.74 -12.56
C ILE A 13 0.49 13.59 -12.31
N MET A 14 1.44 13.65 -13.26
CA MET A 14 2.66 14.44 -13.09
C MET A 14 2.39 15.93 -13.05
N THR A 15 1.36 16.41 -13.77
CA THR A 15 0.91 17.80 -13.69
C THR A 15 0.37 18.13 -12.30
N ASP A 16 -0.47 17.27 -11.73
CA ASP A 16 -1.01 17.46 -10.38
C ASP A 16 0.09 17.38 -9.29
N LEU A 17 1.10 16.54 -9.51
CA LEU A 17 2.30 16.46 -8.64
C LEU A 17 3.27 17.64 -8.84
N VAL A 18 2.98 18.57 -9.74
CA VAL A 18 3.89 19.67 -10.13
C VAL A 18 5.27 19.13 -10.56
N LYS A 19 5.31 17.91 -11.11
CA LYS A 19 6.52 17.27 -11.59
C LYS A 19 6.85 17.73 -13.00
N MET A 20 8.04 18.28 -13.20
CA MET A 20 8.53 18.59 -14.54
C MET A 20 8.77 17.29 -15.30
N HIS A 21 8.09 17.13 -16.42
CA HIS A 21 8.14 15.95 -17.27
C HIS A 21 7.96 16.32 -18.74
N ASP A 22 8.27 15.38 -19.61
CA ASP A 22 8.00 15.52 -21.02
C ASP A 22 6.59 15.03 -21.32
N SER A 23 5.73 15.92 -21.83
CA SER A 23 4.39 15.52 -22.28
C SER A 23 4.47 14.73 -23.57
N TYR A 24 3.70 13.65 -23.65
CA TYR A 24 3.57 12.83 -24.86
C TYR A 24 2.38 13.24 -25.74
N LYS A 25 1.66 14.31 -25.34
CA LYS A 25 0.41 14.73 -25.98
C LYS A 25 0.59 15.08 -27.46
N ASP A 26 1.69 15.74 -27.78
CA ASP A 26 1.98 16.22 -29.12
C ASP A 26 3.13 15.47 -29.81
N GLU A 27 3.58 14.34 -29.20
CA GLU A 27 4.63 13.51 -29.78
C GLU A 27 4.10 12.69 -30.97
N ALA A 28 4.98 12.51 -31.95
CA ALA A 28 4.67 11.64 -33.08
C ALA A 28 4.58 10.17 -32.62
N TYR A 29 3.67 9.44 -33.21
CA TYR A 29 3.48 8.02 -32.89
C TYR A 29 3.08 7.23 -34.15
N GLU A 30 3.39 5.94 -34.14
CA GLU A 30 2.89 4.94 -35.06
C GLU A 30 1.72 4.19 -34.42
N VAL A 31 0.71 3.85 -35.21
CA VAL A 31 -0.37 2.95 -34.79
C VAL A 31 -0.12 1.58 -35.42
N ARG A 32 -0.12 0.54 -34.56
CA ARG A 32 -0.02 -0.86 -34.99
C ARG A 32 -1.19 -1.65 -34.42
N THR A 33 -1.78 -2.50 -35.26
CA THR A 33 -2.87 -3.39 -34.87
C THR A 33 -2.27 -4.73 -34.40
N ASP A 34 -1.56 -4.72 -33.27
CA ASP A 34 -0.79 -5.87 -32.76
C ASP A 34 -1.01 -6.15 -31.26
N HIS A 35 -1.82 -5.35 -30.59
CA HIS A 35 -2.16 -5.53 -29.19
C HIS A 35 -3.35 -6.48 -29.03
N ILE A 36 -3.22 -7.45 -28.11
CA ILE A 36 -4.35 -8.29 -27.70
C ILE A 36 -4.80 -7.84 -26.32
N GLY A 37 -5.99 -7.25 -26.25
CA GLY A 37 -6.60 -6.76 -25.00
C GLY A 37 -6.91 -7.88 -24.01
N ASP A 38 -6.91 -7.55 -22.73
CA ASP A 38 -7.20 -8.53 -21.66
C ASP A 38 -8.63 -9.03 -21.73
N LEU A 39 -9.58 -8.15 -22.07
CA LEU A 39 -10.98 -8.56 -22.22
C LEU A 39 -11.17 -9.55 -23.37
N ASP A 40 -10.45 -9.35 -24.47
CA ASP A 40 -10.51 -10.27 -25.62
C ASP A 40 -9.94 -11.65 -25.23
N LYS A 41 -8.80 -11.67 -24.52
CA LYS A 41 -8.23 -12.92 -23.98
C LYS A 41 -9.17 -13.64 -23.02
N MET A 42 -9.90 -12.91 -22.20
CA MET A 42 -10.82 -13.48 -21.21
C MET A 42 -12.12 -13.97 -21.84
N LEU A 43 -12.69 -13.22 -22.79
CA LEU A 43 -14.00 -13.53 -23.39
C LEU A 43 -13.89 -14.45 -24.60
N TYR A 44 -12.83 -14.27 -25.40
CA TYR A 44 -12.67 -14.98 -26.67
C TYR A 44 -11.27 -15.62 -26.83
N PRO A 45 -10.81 -16.48 -25.89
CA PRO A 45 -9.43 -16.99 -25.88
C PRO A 45 -9.04 -17.81 -27.12
N LYS A 46 -10.01 -18.21 -27.94
CA LYS A 46 -9.78 -18.96 -29.17
C LYS A 46 -9.99 -18.13 -30.46
N ALA A 47 -10.39 -16.88 -30.31
CA ALA A 47 -10.73 -16.00 -31.44
C ALA A 47 -10.25 -14.56 -31.13
N LEU A 48 -8.95 -14.44 -30.78
CA LEU A 48 -8.34 -13.17 -30.43
C LEU A 48 -8.33 -12.20 -31.60
N THR A 49 -8.77 -10.98 -31.36
CA THR A 49 -8.79 -9.91 -32.36
C THR A 49 -7.79 -8.82 -31.94
N PRO A 50 -6.71 -8.59 -32.70
CA PRO A 50 -5.77 -7.50 -32.39
C PRO A 50 -6.45 -6.13 -32.42
N GLU A 51 -6.10 -5.31 -31.44
CA GLU A 51 -6.52 -3.91 -31.29
C GLU A 51 -5.37 -2.97 -31.63
N ASP A 52 -5.71 -1.71 -31.91
CA ASP A 52 -4.73 -0.68 -32.20
C ASP A 52 -3.96 -0.28 -30.94
N GLU A 53 -2.63 -0.34 -31.03
CA GLU A 53 -1.72 0.18 -30.02
C GLU A 53 -0.89 1.34 -30.60
N VAL A 54 -0.53 2.27 -29.73
CA VAL A 54 0.24 3.47 -30.05
C VAL A 54 1.68 3.29 -29.62
N TYR A 55 2.61 3.55 -30.53
CA TYR A 55 4.05 3.51 -30.28
C TYR A 55 4.63 4.90 -30.55
N TYR A 56 5.06 5.57 -29.47
CA TYR A 56 5.65 6.89 -29.57
C TYR A 56 7.05 6.84 -30.17
N ASP A 57 7.34 7.74 -31.10
CA ASP A 57 8.66 7.93 -31.71
C ASP A 57 9.56 8.79 -30.81
N LYS A 58 9.65 8.37 -29.55
CA LYS A 58 10.44 9.06 -28.52
C LYS A 58 11.35 8.07 -27.82
N THR A 59 12.64 8.40 -27.82
CA THR A 59 13.63 7.62 -27.05
C THR A 59 13.55 7.98 -25.58
N THR A 60 13.28 7.00 -24.74
CA THR A 60 13.36 7.13 -23.29
C THR A 60 14.82 7.19 -22.84
N THR A 61 15.08 7.91 -21.74
CA THR A 61 16.44 8.13 -21.21
C THR A 61 16.75 7.32 -19.95
N PHE A 62 15.78 6.59 -19.41
CA PHE A 62 15.98 5.74 -18.26
C PHE A 62 16.62 4.40 -18.61
N ALA A 63 17.20 3.77 -17.60
CA ALA A 63 17.70 2.39 -17.65
C ALA A 63 17.13 1.58 -16.48
N TYR A 64 16.90 0.28 -16.72
CA TYR A 64 16.56 -0.64 -15.65
C TYR A 64 17.76 -0.96 -14.77
N VAL A 65 17.56 -1.16 -13.49
CA VAL A 65 18.58 -1.60 -12.53
C VAL A 65 18.39 -3.10 -12.27
N GLY A 66 19.43 -3.87 -12.59
CA GLY A 66 19.37 -5.33 -12.51
C GLY A 66 18.70 -5.99 -13.71
N GLU A 67 18.35 -7.25 -13.55
CA GLU A 67 17.64 -8.01 -14.59
C GLU A 67 16.15 -7.77 -14.47
N VAL A 68 15.54 -7.30 -15.56
CA VAL A 68 14.11 -7.05 -15.69
C VAL A 68 13.62 -7.80 -16.92
N GLU A 69 12.74 -8.76 -16.74
CA GLU A 69 12.20 -9.55 -17.85
C GLU A 69 11.13 -8.77 -18.60
N SER A 70 10.32 -8.01 -17.87
CA SER A 70 9.23 -7.22 -18.45
C SER A 70 8.67 -6.20 -17.45
N ASN A 71 7.83 -5.29 -17.95
CA ASN A 71 7.07 -4.38 -17.09
C ASN A 71 6.04 -5.10 -16.17
N PHE A 72 5.89 -6.42 -16.31
CA PHE A 72 5.03 -7.24 -15.44
C PHE A 72 5.75 -7.72 -14.17
N ASP A 73 7.05 -7.53 -14.07
CA ASP A 73 7.83 -7.96 -12.91
C ASP A 73 7.28 -7.32 -11.63
N PRO A 74 7.27 -8.07 -10.51
CA PRO A 74 6.64 -7.60 -9.27
C PRO A 74 7.35 -6.40 -8.64
N LYS A 75 8.66 -6.27 -8.87
CA LYS A 75 9.49 -5.15 -8.41
C LYS A 75 10.43 -4.74 -9.54
N ILE A 76 10.46 -3.45 -9.83
CA ILE A 76 11.30 -2.87 -10.87
C ILE A 76 11.94 -1.60 -10.31
N THR A 77 13.23 -1.44 -10.53
CA THR A 77 13.94 -0.19 -10.24
C THR A 77 14.49 0.38 -11.53
N THR A 78 14.38 1.68 -11.70
CA THR A 78 14.95 2.40 -12.85
C THR A 78 15.77 3.59 -12.39
N VAL A 79 16.74 3.97 -13.22
CA VAL A 79 17.56 5.18 -13.04
C VAL A 79 17.55 6.03 -14.31
N ASN A 80 17.55 7.35 -14.14
CA ASN A 80 17.63 8.30 -15.23
C ASN A 80 18.58 9.44 -14.85
N GLN A 81 19.77 9.47 -15.45
CA GLN A 81 20.84 10.40 -15.07
C GLN A 81 20.59 11.86 -15.48
N VAL A 82 19.59 12.10 -16.32
CA VAL A 82 19.27 13.45 -16.83
C VAL A 82 18.00 14.04 -16.21
N LYS A 83 17.41 13.33 -15.24
CA LYS A 83 16.22 13.77 -14.52
C LYS A 83 16.55 13.93 -13.02
N GLU A 84 15.60 14.47 -12.27
CA GLU A 84 15.68 14.71 -10.83
C GLU A 84 14.51 14.04 -10.10
N GLY A 85 14.65 13.91 -8.77
CA GLY A 85 13.63 13.37 -7.89
C GLY A 85 13.58 11.85 -7.86
N SER A 86 12.91 11.34 -6.85
CA SER A 86 12.79 9.90 -6.58
C SER A 86 11.33 9.49 -6.35
N LEU A 87 10.92 8.39 -6.93
CA LEU A 87 9.56 7.88 -6.93
C LEU A 87 9.49 6.48 -6.33
N VAL A 88 8.51 6.26 -5.46
CA VAL A 88 7.96 4.92 -5.19
C VAL A 88 6.56 4.85 -5.78
N MET A 89 6.31 3.89 -6.65
CA MET A 89 4.99 3.67 -7.23
C MET A 89 4.49 2.26 -6.90
N TYR A 90 3.43 2.20 -6.10
CA TYR A 90 2.66 0.98 -5.91
C TYR A 90 1.61 0.89 -7.02
N ARG A 91 1.59 -0.23 -7.72
CA ARG A 91 0.82 -0.37 -8.96
C ARG A 91 0.14 -1.72 -9.09
N ASP A 92 -0.90 -1.76 -9.87
CA ASP A 92 -1.44 -3.02 -10.41
C ASP A 92 -1.04 -3.26 -11.88
N SER A 93 -1.83 -4.01 -12.62
CA SER A 93 -1.53 -4.31 -14.03
C SER A 93 -1.68 -3.10 -14.97
N PHE A 94 -2.48 -2.09 -14.60
CA PHE A 94 -2.58 -0.85 -15.39
C PHE A 94 -1.31 -0.02 -15.28
N GLY A 95 -0.66 -0.04 -14.12
CA GLY A 95 0.62 0.61 -13.90
C GLY A 95 1.77 0.04 -14.72
N ASN A 96 1.64 -1.15 -15.30
CA ASN A 96 2.65 -1.69 -16.23
C ASN A 96 2.85 -0.78 -17.45
N THR A 97 1.76 -0.20 -17.96
CA THR A 97 1.80 0.72 -19.11
C THR A 97 2.20 2.13 -18.69
N LEU A 98 1.94 2.53 -17.43
CA LEU A 98 2.39 3.82 -16.89
C LEU A 98 3.91 3.84 -16.61
N LEU A 99 4.50 2.70 -16.28
CA LEU A 99 5.89 2.58 -15.81
C LEU A 99 6.90 3.33 -16.71
N PRO A 100 6.92 3.17 -18.03
CA PRO A 100 7.92 3.85 -18.86
C PRO A 100 7.84 5.38 -18.79
N PHE A 101 6.64 5.94 -18.66
CA PHE A 101 6.44 7.40 -18.56
C PHE A 101 6.96 7.95 -17.24
N PHE A 102 6.70 7.25 -16.14
CA PHE A 102 7.21 7.63 -14.81
C PHE A 102 8.72 7.40 -14.71
N ALA A 103 9.24 6.29 -15.22
CA ALA A 103 10.66 6.00 -15.25
C ALA A 103 11.46 7.05 -16.05
N ASP A 104 10.86 7.59 -17.12
CA ASP A 104 11.48 8.64 -17.92
C ASP A 104 11.43 10.02 -17.24
N ALA A 105 10.57 10.22 -16.25
CA ALA A 105 10.40 11.51 -15.56
C ALA A 105 11.20 11.66 -14.27
N TYR A 106 11.64 10.58 -13.62
CA TYR A 106 12.34 10.60 -12.33
C TYR A 106 13.76 10.09 -12.44
N ALA A 107 14.67 10.67 -11.63
CA ALA A 107 16.06 10.21 -11.56
C ALA A 107 16.17 8.78 -11.02
N ASN A 108 15.36 8.46 -10.02
CA ASN A 108 15.24 7.12 -9.47
C ASN A 108 13.76 6.78 -9.34
N ALA A 109 13.35 5.59 -9.79
CA ALA A 109 11.99 5.15 -9.58
C ALA A 109 11.94 3.66 -9.22
N TYR A 110 11.17 3.38 -8.18
CA TYR A 110 10.89 2.03 -7.71
C TYR A 110 9.42 1.72 -7.88
N PHE A 111 9.14 0.61 -8.55
CA PHE A 111 7.79 0.16 -8.87
C PHE A 111 7.53 -1.17 -8.18
N SER A 112 6.43 -1.26 -7.42
CA SER A 112 6.05 -2.47 -6.70
C SER A 112 4.60 -2.87 -7.00
N ARG A 113 4.38 -4.17 -7.20
CA ARG A 113 3.04 -4.79 -7.30
C ARG A 113 2.66 -5.55 -6.02
N GLY A 114 3.51 -5.48 -5.00
CA GLY A 114 3.28 -6.17 -3.72
C GLY A 114 2.03 -5.65 -3.01
N VAL A 115 1.23 -6.56 -2.47
CA VAL A 115 0.10 -6.28 -1.57
C VAL A 115 0.26 -7.19 -0.36
N PRO A 116 0.22 -6.65 0.87
CA PRO A 116 0.09 -5.23 1.25
C PRO A 116 1.29 -4.37 0.81
N TYR A 117 1.07 -3.07 0.62
CA TYR A 117 2.13 -2.13 0.28
C TYR A 117 3.13 -2.00 1.43
N GLN A 118 4.42 -2.08 1.12
CA GLN A 118 5.50 -1.94 2.10
C GLN A 118 5.92 -0.47 2.13
N LEU A 119 5.29 0.35 2.98
CA LEU A 119 5.57 1.80 2.99
C LEU A 119 6.98 2.15 3.48
N SER A 120 7.68 1.21 4.12
CA SER A 120 9.12 1.33 4.37
C SER A 120 9.98 1.42 3.09
N ASP A 121 9.43 1.04 1.93
CA ASP A 121 10.10 1.24 0.65
C ASP A 121 10.33 2.74 0.37
N VAL A 122 9.46 3.62 0.87
CA VAL A 122 9.60 5.09 0.72
C VAL A 122 10.90 5.59 1.34
N ASP A 123 11.18 5.18 2.57
CA ASP A 123 12.42 5.54 3.27
C ASP A 123 13.62 4.83 2.64
N THR A 124 13.49 3.53 2.33
CA THR A 124 14.57 2.73 1.75
C THR A 124 15.02 3.26 0.38
N GLN A 125 14.09 3.74 -0.42
CA GLN A 125 14.35 4.34 -1.73
C GLN A 125 14.67 5.85 -1.63
N ASN A 126 14.61 6.43 -0.44
CA ASN A 126 14.72 7.87 -0.22
C ASN A 126 13.82 8.65 -1.19
N ALA A 127 12.55 8.21 -1.28
CA ALA A 127 11.60 8.75 -2.23
C ALA A 127 11.01 10.07 -1.76
N ASP A 128 10.97 11.06 -2.65
CA ASP A 128 10.31 12.34 -2.43
C ASP A 128 8.86 12.33 -2.94
N THR A 129 8.50 11.33 -3.72
CA THR A 129 7.18 11.19 -4.33
C THR A 129 6.66 9.76 -4.18
N VAL A 130 5.39 9.64 -3.82
CA VAL A 130 4.69 8.34 -3.75
C VAL A 130 3.45 8.40 -4.62
N VAL A 131 3.30 7.40 -5.48
CA VAL A 131 2.10 7.19 -6.29
C VAL A 131 1.51 5.83 -5.97
N VAL A 132 0.21 5.79 -5.69
CA VAL A 132 -0.56 4.54 -5.56
C VAL A 132 -1.54 4.49 -6.72
N GLU A 133 -1.29 3.59 -7.65
CA GLU A 133 -2.18 3.29 -8.76
C GLU A 133 -2.91 1.99 -8.50
N ARG A 134 -4.25 2.03 -8.54
CA ARG A 134 -5.09 0.88 -8.28
C ARG A 134 -6.39 0.93 -9.07
N ALA A 135 -6.71 -0.11 -9.81
CA ALA A 135 -8.01 -0.23 -10.44
C ALA A 135 -9.11 -0.36 -9.39
N GLU A 136 -10.24 0.31 -9.60
CA GLU A 136 -11.38 0.39 -8.67
C GLU A 136 -11.81 -0.99 -8.11
N ARG A 137 -11.83 -2.02 -8.97
CA ARG A 137 -12.20 -3.38 -8.56
C ARG A 137 -11.31 -3.99 -7.48
N PHE A 138 -10.10 -3.45 -7.27
CA PHE A 138 -9.14 -3.91 -6.26
C PHE A 138 -9.14 -3.05 -4.99
N LEU A 139 -9.90 -1.96 -4.91
CA LEU A 139 -9.98 -1.12 -3.72
C LEU A 139 -10.43 -1.91 -2.47
N PRO A 140 -11.40 -2.86 -2.55
CA PRO A 140 -11.76 -3.66 -1.39
C PRO A 140 -10.62 -4.52 -0.81
N GLU A 141 -9.59 -4.84 -1.62
CA GLU A 141 -8.42 -5.56 -1.13
C GLU A 141 -7.55 -4.72 -0.20
N MET A 142 -7.57 -3.39 -0.35
CA MET A 142 -6.82 -2.49 0.53
C MET A 142 -7.35 -2.52 1.96
N ALA A 143 -8.66 -2.65 2.13
CA ALA A 143 -9.28 -2.82 3.44
C ALA A 143 -8.93 -4.16 4.10
N LYS A 144 -8.71 -5.21 3.29
CA LYS A 144 -8.29 -6.54 3.77
C LYS A 144 -6.79 -6.60 4.06
N ASN A 145 -6.01 -5.87 3.29
CA ASN A 145 -4.54 -5.86 3.34
C ASN A 145 -4.05 -4.41 3.50
N PRO A 146 -4.25 -3.78 4.67
CA PRO A 146 -3.77 -2.43 4.90
C PRO A 146 -2.25 -2.34 4.72
N PRO A 147 -1.73 -1.16 4.35
CA PRO A 147 -0.29 -0.97 4.15
C PRO A 147 0.52 -1.37 5.38
N VAL A 148 1.69 -1.96 5.14
CA VAL A 148 2.69 -2.22 6.18
C VAL A 148 3.41 -0.91 6.47
N LEU A 149 3.01 -0.30 7.56
CA LEU A 149 3.56 0.94 8.08
C LEU A 149 3.65 0.82 9.60
N GLU A 150 4.73 1.27 10.18
CA GLU A 150 4.85 1.32 11.63
C GLU A 150 3.73 2.18 12.23
N GLY A 151 3.09 1.68 13.28
CA GLY A 151 2.03 2.41 13.97
C GLY A 151 2.54 3.75 14.50
N SER A 152 1.76 4.80 14.30
CA SER A 152 2.12 6.12 14.78
C SER A 152 1.96 6.21 16.30
N LEU A 153 3.00 6.70 16.98
CA LEU A 153 2.90 7.02 18.39
C LEU A 153 1.89 8.16 18.58
N THR A 154 0.92 7.93 19.45
CA THR A 154 -0.20 8.85 19.67
C THR A 154 -0.26 9.27 21.13
N LEU A 155 -0.55 10.54 21.37
CA LEU A 155 -0.86 11.06 22.71
C LEU A 155 -2.38 11.11 22.85
N LEU A 156 -2.88 10.43 23.90
CA LEU A 156 -4.31 10.45 24.21
C LEU A 156 -4.54 11.53 25.29
N ASP A 157 -5.50 12.39 25.07
CA ASP A 157 -5.87 13.52 25.92
C ASP A 157 -7.30 13.40 26.47
N LYS A 158 -7.97 12.27 26.21
CA LYS A 158 -9.32 11.97 26.67
C LYS A 158 -9.33 11.19 27.98
N GLU A 159 -10.42 11.33 28.73
CA GLU A 159 -10.69 10.47 29.89
C GLU A 159 -10.89 9.03 29.42
N GLU A 160 -10.45 8.09 30.26
CA GLU A 160 -10.42 6.68 29.97
C GLU A 160 -11.33 5.91 30.94
N ASP A 161 -12.25 5.16 30.39
CA ASP A 161 -13.13 4.26 31.12
C ASP A 161 -12.73 2.79 30.90
N GLU A 162 -12.60 2.04 31.97
CA GLU A 162 -12.41 0.59 31.90
C GLU A 162 -13.76 -0.11 31.81
N VAL A 163 -14.14 -0.52 30.59
CA VAL A 163 -15.46 -1.09 30.31
C VAL A 163 -15.47 -2.61 30.17
N ALA A 164 -14.33 -3.19 29.79
CA ALA A 164 -14.13 -4.64 29.67
C ALA A 164 -12.65 -5.01 29.77
N ALA A 165 -12.36 -6.28 30.04
CA ALA A 165 -11.01 -6.83 30.02
C ALA A 165 -10.82 -7.87 28.89
N ASP A 166 -11.89 -8.28 28.23
CA ASP A 166 -11.97 -9.33 27.21
C ASP A 166 -12.78 -8.92 25.97
N GLY A 167 -12.94 -7.62 25.72
CA GLY A 167 -13.65 -7.06 24.57
C GLY A 167 -12.95 -7.22 23.22
N ALA A 168 -11.83 -7.94 23.19
CA ALA A 168 -11.14 -8.31 21.96
C ALA A 168 -10.76 -9.80 21.98
N GLU A 169 -10.75 -10.41 20.81
CA GLU A 169 -10.44 -11.82 20.64
C GLU A 169 -9.42 -12.05 19.52
N ASN A 170 -8.89 -13.27 19.45
CA ASN A 170 -7.95 -13.69 18.43
C ASN A 170 -6.71 -12.78 18.32
N LEU A 171 -6.26 -12.22 19.45
CA LEU A 171 -5.05 -11.42 19.48
C LEU A 171 -3.85 -12.30 19.14
N THR A 172 -3.18 -11.98 18.06
CA THR A 172 -1.98 -12.70 17.60
C THR A 172 -0.86 -11.71 17.32
N MET A 173 0.37 -12.15 17.57
CA MET A 173 1.57 -11.42 17.20
C MET A 173 2.47 -12.32 16.37
N ARG A 174 2.94 -11.81 15.23
CA ARG A 174 3.90 -12.52 14.39
C ARG A 174 4.98 -11.59 13.88
N ARG A 175 6.19 -12.11 13.69
CA ARG A 175 7.27 -11.36 13.08
C ARG A 175 7.07 -11.28 11.56
N GLN A 176 7.16 -10.08 11.02
CA GLN A 176 7.11 -9.79 9.59
C GLN A 176 8.26 -8.86 9.20
N GLY A 177 9.37 -9.44 8.80
CA GLY A 177 10.59 -8.69 8.49
C GLY A 177 11.14 -7.93 9.69
N LEU A 178 11.14 -6.61 9.59
CA LEU A 178 11.59 -5.68 10.64
C LEU A 178 10.50 -5.31 11.66
N PHE A 179 9.28 -5.82 11.47
CA PHE A 179 8.14 -5.50 12.31
C PHE A 179 7.59 -6.74 13.02
N PHE A 180 6.98 -6.49 14.18
CA PHE A 180 5.94 -7.35 14.71
C PHE A 180 4.58 -6.87 14.18
N GLN A 181 3.81 -7.78 13.63
CA GLN A 181 2.41 -7.54 13.28
C GLN A 181 1.53 -8.06 14.41
N ILE A 182 0.77 -7.16 15.04
CA ILE A 182 -0.27 -7.50 16.01
C ILE A 182 -1.61 -7.42 15.31
N THR A 183 -2.41 -8.49 15.40
CA THR A 183 -3.77 -8.51 14.83
C THR A 183 -4.75 -9.02 15.86
N GLY A 184 -6.01 -8.63 15.73
CA GLY A 184 -7.09 -9.10 16.58
C GLY A 184 -8.45 -8.68 16.04
N LYS A 185 -9.50 -9.06 16.74
CA LYS A 185 -10.89 -8.65 16.47
C LYS A 185 -11.49 -8.04 17.72
N ILE A 186 -12.22 -6.96 17.56
CA ILE A 186 -12.92 -6.27 18.62
C ILE A 186 -14.39 -6.70 18.61
N ASP A 187 -14.98 -6.90 19.77
CA ASP A 187 -16.42 -7.13 19.88
C ASP A 187 -17.16 -5.93 19.29
N PRO A 188 -18.08 -6.14 18.31
CA PRO A 188 -18.80 -5.06 17.63
C PRO A 188 -19.48 -4.05 18.54
N GLN A 189 -19.84 -4.45 19.76
CA GLN A 189 -20.47 -3.52 20.72
C GLN A 189 -19.57 -2.34 21.14
N TYR A 190 -18.23 -2.48 20.98
CA TYR A 190 -17.24 -1.45 21.30
C TYR A 190 -16.76 -0.65 20.09
N LEU A 191 -17.40 -0.81 18.93
CA LEU A 191 -17.04 -0.10 17.71
C LEU A 191 -18.27 0.62 17.11
N ASP A 192 -18.03 1.82 16.66
CA ASP A 192 -18.88 2.56 15.72
C ASP A 192 -18.17 2.66 14.37
N TRP A 193 -18.83 3.14 13.34
CA TRP A 193 -18.30 3.19 11.97
C TRP A 193 -17.03 4.07 11.82
N ASP A 194 -16.81 5.01 12.73
CA ASP A 194 -15.69 5.97 12.75
C ASP A 194 -14.76 5.79 13.96
N SER A 195 -14.94 4.72 14.74
CA SER A 195 -14.10 4.43 15.89
C SER A 195 -12.64 4.28 15.52
N LYS A 196 -11.77 4.87 16.31
CA LYS A 196 -10.32 4.61 16.26
C LYS A 196 -9.95 3.53 17.26
N ILE A 197 -8.95 2.76 16.90
CA ILE A 197 -8.44 1.65 17.70
C ILE A 197 -7.01 2.00 18.11
N TYR A 198 -6.75 1.95 19.41
CA TYR A 198 -5.41 2.18 19.96
C TYR A 198 -4.92 0.97 20.74
N LEU A 199 -3.65 0.67 20.60
CA LEU A 199 -2.96 -0.31 21.44
C LEU A 199 -1.96 0.42 22.32
N ARG A 200 -2.09 0.23 23.64
CA ARG A 200 -1.10 0.68 24.62
C ARG A 200 -0.19 -0.49 24.98
N ILE A 201 1.09 -0.29 24.80
CA ILE A 201 2.11 -1.30 25.06
C ILE A 201 2.80 -1.00 26.40
N ASN A 202 2.82 -2.00 27.28
CA ASN A 202 3.46 -1.94 28.61
C ASN A 202 3.03 -0.71 29.44
N GLY A 203 1.79 -0.28 29.28
CA GLY A 203 1.21 0.84 30.01
C GLY A 203 1.77 2.22 29.69
N GLN A 204 2.60 2.36 28.64
CA GLN A 204 3.32 3.60 28.35
C GLN A 204 3.09 4.13 26.94
N MET A 205 3.37 3.35 25.92
CA MET A 205 3.35 3.80 24.53
C MET A 205 2.03 3.43 23.86
N VAL A 206 1.37 4.42 23.29
CA VAL A 206 0.09 4.22 22.61
C VAL A 206 0.27 4.40 21.11
N TYR A 207 -0.26 3.47 20.34
CA TYR A 207 -0.20 3.44 18.89
C TYR A 207 -1.58 3.30 18.28
N GLU A 208 -1.87 4.06 17.22
CA GLU A 208 -3.08 3.90 16.45
C GLU A 208 -2.94 2.67 15.53
N ALA A 209 -3.90 1.75 15.61
CA ALA A 209 -3.96 0.56 14.77
C ALA A 209 -4.82 0.82 13.54
N PHE A 210 -4.52 0.12 12.45
CA PHE A 210 -5.33 0.17 11.23
C PHE A 210 -6.53 -0.77 11.34
N PRO A 211 -7.75 -0.31 11.09
CA PRO A 211 -8.89 -1.20 10.90
C PRO A 211 -8.67 -2.07 9.67
N ARG A 212 -9.13 -3.32 9.74
CA ARG A 212 -9.00 -4.29 8.67
C ARG A 212 -10.32 -5.01 8.45
N SER A 213 -10.73 -5.13 7.19
CA SER A 213 -11.88 -5.95 6.82
C SER A 213 -11.44 -7.41 6.65
N GLU A 214 -12.11 -8.32 7.34
CA GLU A 214 -12.00 -9.76 7.14
C GLU A 214 -13.33 -10.32 6.63
N GLU A 215 -13.31 -11.51 6.04
CA GLU A 215 -14.50 -12.16 5.52
C GLU A 215 -15.58 -12.29 6.62
N GLY A 216 -16.67 -11.54 6.44
CA GLY A 216 -17.80 -11.50 7.37
C GLY A 216 -17.63 -10.60 8.59
N SER A 217 -16.56 -9.81 8.70
CA SER A 217 -16.35 -8.90 9.84
C SER A 217 -15.50 -7.69 9.45
N ASP A 218 -15.96 -6.51 9.89
CA ASP A 218 -15.24 -5.23 9.78
C ASP A 218 -14.67 -4.79 11.15
N THR A 219 -14.51 -5.74 12.09
CA THR A 219 -14.04 -5.48 13.45
C THR A 219 -12.59 -5.85 13.69
N ALA A 220 -11.91 -6.32 12.65
CA ALA A 220 -10.50 -6.68 12.73
C ALA A 220 -9.60 -5.45 12.68
N PHE A 221 -8.42 -5.58 13.29
CA PHE A 221 -7.37 -4.55 13.22
C PHE A 221 -6.00 -5.16 12.99
N THR A 222 -5.06 -4.32 12.59
CA THR A 222 -3.64 -4.64 12.52
C THR A 222 -2.79 -3.46 13.00
N LEU A 223 -1.73 -3.77 13.71
CA LEU A 223 -0.70 -2.82 14.11
C LEU A 223 0.67 -3.41 13.77
N TYR A 224 1.54 -2.60 13.16
CA TYR A 224 2.93 -2.95 12.93
C TYR A 224 3.82 -2.12 13.85
N LEU A 225 4.71 -2.78 14.59
CA LEU A 225 5.70 -2.11 15.43
C LEU A 225 7.08 -2.68 15.12
N SER A 226 8.09 -1.83 15.10
CA SER A 226 9.49 -2.26 14.97
C SER A 226 9.85 -3.29 16.04
N THR A 227 10.67 -4.27 15.66
CA THR A 227 11.06 -5.37 16.56
C THR A 227 11.87 -4.93 17.77
N ASP A 228 12.34 -3.71 17.80
CA ASP A 228 13.03 -3.10 18.95
C ASP A 228 12.06 -2.50 20.01
N LYS A 229 10.78 -2.36 19.66
CA LYS A 229 9.74 -1.79 20.55
C LYS A 229 8.99 -2.84 21.37
N LEU A 230 9.14 -4.10 21.02
CA LEU A 230 8.48 -5.23 21.68
C LEU A 230 9.51 -6.29 22.06
N SER A 231 9.36 -6.84 23.25
CA SER A 231 10.18 -7.99 23.69
C SER A 231 9.60 -9.33 23.22
N GLY A 232 8.33 -9.34 22.88
CA GLY A 232 7.57 -10.52 22.50
C GLY A 232 6.70 -11.06 23.62
N ALA A 233 6.85 -12.34 23.98
CA ALA A 233 6.07 -12.92 25.06
C ALA A 233 6.33 -12.19 26.38
N GLY A 234 5.25 -11.82 27.08
CA GLY A 234 5.27 -11.08 28.34
C GLY A 234 5.06 -9.57 28.22
N ASP A 235 5.04 -9.03 26.97
CA ASP A 235 4.59 -7.65 26.79
C ASP A 235 3.08 -7.55 27.04
N ARG A 236 2.69 -6.51 27.80
CA ARG A 236 1.28 -6.23 28.09
C ARG A 236 0.68 -5.37 27.02
N VAL A 237 -0.49 -5.75 26.53
CA VAL A 237 -1.28 -5.00 25.54
C VAL A 237 -2.61 -4.64 26.14
N GLU A 238 -2.89 -3.35 26.15
CA GLU A 238 -4.22 -2.80 26.40
C GLU A 238 -4.79 -2.30 25.07
N ILE A 239 -6.07 -2.60 24.82
CA ILE A 239 -6.77 -2.07 23.63
C ILE A 239 -7.80 -1.05 24.10
N LEU A 240 -7.74 0.11 23.46
CA LEU A 240 -8.67 1.20 23.68
C LEU A 240 -9.41 1.52 22.37
N THR A 241 -10.70 1.77 22.47
CA THR A 241 -11.53 2.25 21.37
C THR A 241 -11.97 3.68 21.64
N ASP A 242 -11.89 4.52 20.61
CA ASP A 242 -12.36 5.91 20.66
C ASP A 242 -13.69 6.00 19.93
N ARG A 243 -14.76 6.26 20.67
CA ARG A 243 -16.13 6.41 20.15
C ARG A 243 -16.64 7.85 20.27
N GLY A 244 -15.73 8.81 20.44
CA GLY A 244 -16.00 10.24 20.39
C GLY A 244 -15.75 11.00 21.70
N GLU A 245 -16.43 10.72 22.81
CA GLU A 245 -16.31 11.52 24.05
C GLU A 245 -15.22 10.97 24.98
N THR A 246 -15.16 9.66 25.18
CA THR A 246 -14.20 8.97 26.06
C THR A 246 -13.47 7.85 25.31
N LEU A 247 -12.37 7.40 25.91
CA LEU A 247 -11.68 6.19 25.49
C LEU A 247 -12.18 5.03 26.34
N GLU A 248 -12.62 3.98 25.68
CA GLU A 248 -13.05 2.76 26.36
C GLU A 248 -11.90 1.73 26.35
N LYS A 249 -11.33 1.41 27.52
CA LYS A 249 -10.38 0.30 27.65
C LYS A 249 -11.18 -1.00 27.66
N ILE A 250 -11.00 -1.80 26.63
CA ILE A 250 -11.79 -3.01 26.37
C ILE A 250 -10.99 -4.31 26.50
N TYR A 251 -9.66 -4.22 26.57
CA TYR A 251 -8.78 -5.39 26.66
C TYR A 251 -7.53 -5.04 27.45
N ASP A 252 -7.05 -5.99 28.25
CA ASP A 252 -5.87 -5.81 29.08
C ASP A 252 -5.26 -7.17 29.44
N ASN A 253 -4.30 -7.64 28.63
CA ASN A 253 -3.62 -8.91 28.88
C ASN A 253 -2.16 -8.90 28.38
N GLU A 254 -1.39 -9.89 28.86
CA GLU A 254 -0.05 -10.15 28.32
C GLU A 254 -0.12 -10.92 27.01
N ILE A 255 0.83 -10.65 26.12
CA ILE A 255 1.03 -11.44 24.90
C ILE A 255 1.61 -12.81 25.33
N THR A 256 0.83 -13.86 25.12
CA THR A 256 1.18 -15.22 25.61
C THR A 256 1.87 -16.09 24.56
N GLU A 257 1.76 -15.77 23.27
CA GLU A 257 2.36 -16.58 22.21
C GLU A 257 2.98 -15.71 21.10
N GLU A 258 4.25 -15.97 20.83
CA GLU A 258 4.91 -15.62 19.59
C GLU A 258 4.57 -16.73 18.58
N ILE A 259 3.64 -16.48 17.67
CA ILE A 259 3.43 -17.40 16.54
C ILE A 259 4.59 -17.20 15.58
N THR A 260 5.59 -18.05 15.72
CA THR A 260 6.74 -18.11 14.82
C THR A 260 6.32 -18.62 13.45
N GLN A 261 6.70 -17.88 12.41
CA GLN A 261 6.84 -18.15 10.96
C GLN A 261 5.56 -18.24 10.15
#